data_22a1fdf859cdea0ad387122b996833c1
#
_entry.id   22a1fdf859cdea0ad387122b996833c1
#
_cell.length_a   1.000
_cell.length_b   1.000
_cell.length_c   1.000
_cell.angle_alpha   90.00
_cell.angle_beta   90.00
_cell.angle_gamma   90.00
#
_symmetry.space_group_name_H-M   'P 1'
#
loop_
_entity.id
_entity.type
_entity.pdbx_description
1 polymer ?
#
loop_
_entity_poly.entity_id
_entity_poly.type
_entity_poly.pdbx_seq_one_letter_code
_entity_poly.pdbx_strand_id
1 'polypeptide(L)'
;MLSRPNISLLIVTLAGVLTVPMSAQDAPPNPRVVVETSEGNVEMELFRDRVPATVVNFLIYVRDGYYNGTVFHRVIRDLIVQGGGMVLGDDNELIRKQEGLRGPIVNQASANLRNRMGTVAMARTAAPDSATSQFFINLQHNTNFDYKNGTADGIGYAVFGQVTDGMDVIRDIGRTRTSTQSGRQNVPRDPIIIRSITRVEPNQ
;
A
#
# COMPACT_ATOMS: atom_id res chain seq x y z
N MET A 1 9.17 -14.58 83.39
CA MET A 1 9.31 -13.40 82.57
C MET A 1 9.29 -13.89 81.13
N LEU A 2 8.11 -13.89 80.51
CA LEU A 2 7.94 -14.37 79.11
C LEU A 2 7.83 -13.17 78.17
N SER A 3 8.82 -13.03 77.25
CA SER A 3 8.92 -12.02 76.24
C SER A 3 7.92 -12.35 75.10
N ARG A 4 7.05 -11.42 74.76
CA ARG A 4 6.13 -11.51 73.61
C ARG A 4 6.84 -11.03 72.33
N PRO A 5 6.74 -11.71 71.16
CA PRO A 5 7.27 -11.21 69.92
C PRO A 5 6.29 -10.23 69.32
N ASN A 6 6.81 -9.08 68.86
CA ASN A 6 6.10 -8.10 68.04
C ASN A 6 5.96 -8.62 66.59
N ILE A 7 4.73 -8.81 66.16
CA ILE A 7 4.41 -9.13 64.76
C ILE A 7 4.17 -7.78 64.02
N SER A 8 5.13 -7.35 63.20
CA SER A 8 4.95 -6.23 62.27
C SER A 8 4.13 -6.68 61.06
N LEU A 9 2.93 -6.13 60.92
CA LEU A 9 2.05 -6.36 59.79
C LEU A 9 2.55 -5.53 58.58
N LEU A 10 3.09 -6.20 57.56
CA LEU A 10 3.50 -5.58 56.30
C LEU A 10 2.25 -5.40 55.41
N ILE A 11 1.79 -4.18 55.29
CA ILE A 11 0.69 -3.85 54.35
C ILE A 11 1.29 -3.71 52.95
N VAL A 12 1.07 -4.69 52.08
CA VAL A 12 1.39 -4.58 50.64
C VAL A 12 0.23 -3.91 49.95
N THR A 13 0.42 -2.65 49.58
CA THR A 13 -0.52 -1.91 48.72
C THR A 13 -0.34 -2.36 47.27
N LEU A 14 -1.29 -3.14 46.77
CA LEU A 14 -1.38 -3.53 45.36
C LEU A 14 -1.88 -2.34 44.55
N ALA A 15 -0.98 -1.63 43.85
CA ALA A 15 -1.35 -0.58 42.89
C ALA A 15 -1.96 -1.25 41.67
N GLY A 16 -3.27 -1.25 41.56
CA GLY A 16 -3.98 -1.71 40.37
C GLY A 16 -3.70 -0.79 39.18
N VAL A 17 -3.05 -1.31 38.16
CA VAL A 17 -2.91 -0.60 36.86
C VAL A 17 -4.28 -0.64 36.17
N LEU A 18 -4.97 0.49 36.18
CA LEU A 18 -6.20 0.70 35.40
C LEU A 18 -5.81 0.80 33.94
N THR A 19 -5.95 -0.30 33.18
CA THR A 19 -5.88 -0.28 31.72
C THR A 19 -7.18 0.34 31.21
N VAL A 20 -7.13 1.61 30.79
CA VAL A 20 -8.24 2.27 30.08
C VAL A 20 -8.30 1.62 28.69
N PRO A 21 -9.43 1.01 28.30
CA PRO A 21 -9.58 0.50 26.93
C PRO A 21 -9.54 1.68 25.96
N MET A 22 -8.58 1.65 25.02
CA MET A 22 -8.51 2.63 23.92
C MET A 22 -9.77 2.50 23.06
N SER A 23 -10.59 3.55 23.04
CA SER A 23 -11.78 3.60 22.21
C SER A 23 -11.38 3.57 20.72
N ALA A 24 -12.23 3.01 19.86
CA ALA A 24 -12.01 3.05 18.40
C ALA A 24 -11.92 4.47 17.82
N GLN A 25 -12.36 5.49 18.59
CA GLN A 25 -12.24 6.92 18.26
C GLN A 25 -10.85 7.50 18.53
N ASP A 26 -9.98 6.78 19.26
CA ASP A 26 -8.61 7.21 19.60
C ASP A 26 -7.56 6.70 18.59
N ALA A 27 -7.96 5.89 17.62
CA ALA A 27 -7.04 5.43 16.58
C ALA A 27 -6.67 6.62 15.65
N PRO A 28 -5.39 6.82 15.35
CA PRO A 28 -4.99 7.90 14.44
C PRO A 28 -5.64 7.67 13.07
N PRO A 29 -6.03 8.77 12.38
CA PRO A 29 -6.68 8.68 11.08
C PRO A 29 -5.79 7.93 10.07
N ASN A 30 -6.42 7.31 9.09
CA ASN A 30 -5.71 6.65 8.01
C ASN A 30 -4.75 7.62 7.31
N PRO A 31 -3.50 7.23 7.04
CA PRO A 31 -2.56 8.07 6.31
C PRO A 31 -3.07 8.40 4.91
N ARG A 32 -2.81 9.62 4.47
CA ARG A 32 -3.06 10.07 3.08
C ARG A 32 -1.74 10.37 2.40
N VAL A 33 -1.69 10.13 1.09
CA VAL A 33 -0.54 10.46 0.25
C VAL A 33 -1.00 11.14 -1.04
N VAL A 34 -0.13 11.99 -1.59
CA VAL A 34 -0.28 12.58 -2.93
C VAL A 34 0.73 11.90 -3.85
N VAL A 35 0.27 11.36 -4.95
CA VAL A 35 1.06 10.85 -6.07
C VAL A 35 1.10 11.92 -7.13
N GLU A 36 2.25 12.57 -7.30
CA GLU A 36 2.49 13.53 -8.38
C GLU A 36 2.94 12.78 -9.62
N THR A 37 2.21 12.91 -10.70
CA THR A 37 2.56 12.25 -11.97
C THR A 37 2.81 13.27 -13.09
N SER A 38 3.31 12.79 -14.23
CA SER A 38 3.38 13.62 -15.45
C SER A 38 2.01 14.04 -15.97
N GLU A 39 0.95 13.31 -15.61
CA GLU A 39 -0.42 13.51 -16.11
C GLU A 39 -1.32 14.26 -15.10
N GLY A 40 -0.84 14.54 -13.89
CA GLY A 40 -1.59 15.19 -12.81
C GLY A 40 -1.41 14.51 -11.48
N ASN A 41 -2.07 15.05 -10.45
CA ASN A 41 -1.98 14.60 -9.08
C ASN A 41 -3.11 13.63 -8.73
N VAL A 42 -2.81 12.67 -7.87
CA VAL A 42 -3.76 11.67 -7.36
C VAL A 42 -3.61 11.57 -5.85
N GLU A 43 -4.68 11.76 -5.10
CA GLU A 43 -4.66 11.53 -3.66
C GLU A 43 -5.16 10.13 -3.33
N MET A 44 -4.53 9.51 -2.34
CA MET A 44 -4.91 8.19 -1.84
C MET A 44 -4.99 8.18 -0.32
N GLU A 45 -6.05 7.57 0.22
CA GLU A 45 -6.14 7.17 1.63
C GLU A 45 -5.68 5.73 1.77
N LEU A 46 -4.86 5.45 2.81
CA LEU A 46 -4.26 4.13 3.05
C LEU A 46 -4.89 3.47 4.27
N PHE A 47 -5.40 2.25 4.15
CA PHE A 47 -6.15 1.52 5.18
C PHE A 47 -5.23 0.89 6.24
N ARG A 48 -4.52 1.73 7.02
CA ARG A 48 -3.54 1.29 8.02
C ARG A 48 -4.15 0.45 9.13
N ASP A 49 -5.37 0.75 9.52
CA ASP A 49 -6.14 0.02 10.52
C ASP A 49 -6.50 -1.41 10.09
N ARG A 50 -6.55 -1.67 8.77
CA ARG A 50 -7.02 -2.93 8.18
C ARG A 50 -5.90 -3.81 7.65
N VAL A 51 -4.86 -3.21 7.07
CA VAL A 51 -3.71 -3.92 6.46
C VAL A 51 -2.38 -3.24 6.84
N PRO A 52 -2.05 -3.22 8.14
CA PRO A 52 -0.95 -2.41 8.68
C PRO A 52 0.40 -2.74 8.06
N ALA A 53 0.75 -4.01 7.85
CA ALA A 53 2.05 -4.39 7.29
C ALA A 53 2.21 -3.89 5.85
N THR A 54 1.16 -3.97 5.04
CA THR A 54 1.14 -3.48 3.66
C THR A 54 1.30 -1.96 3.62
N VAL A 55 0.54 -1.24 4.44
CA VAL A 55 0.61 0.24 4.50
C VAL A 55 1.96 0.71 5.03
N VAL A 56 2.51 0.07 6.07
CA VAL A 56 3.84 0.40 6.60
C VAL A 56 4.91 0.18 5.52
N ASN A 57 4.87 -0.95 4.79
CA ASN A 57 5.79 -1.21 3.68
C ASN A 57 5.72 -0.10 2.61
N PHE A 58 4.51 0.26 2.18
CA PHE A 58 4.32 1.32 1.19
C PHE A 58 4.85 2.67 1.68
N LEU A 59 4.54 3.05 2.93
CA LEU A 59 4.98 4.32 3.51
C LEU A 59 6.50 4.39 3.73
N ILE A 60 7.17 3.26 3.96
CA ILE A 60 8.65 3.22 4.00
C ILE A 60 9.22 3.58 2.62
N TYR A 61 8.71 3.01 1.53
CA TYR A 61 9.11 3.38 0.18
C TYR A 61 8.82 4.85 -0.15
N VAL A 62 7.68 5.39 0.34
CA VAL A 62 7.34 6.82 0.20
C VAL A 62 8.36 7.68 0.92
N ARG A 63 8.63 7.39 2.20
CA ARG A 63 9.60 8.14 3.03
C ARG A 63 11.01 8.13 2.43
N ASP A 64 11.42 6.98 1.89
CA ASP A 64 12.76 6.78 1.33
C ASP A 64 12.87 7.33 -0.12
N GLY A 65 11.81 7.94 -0.66
CA GLY A 65 11.77 8.51 -2.01
C GLY A 65 11.90 7.46 -3.13
N TYR A 66 11.67 6.18 -2.81
CA TYR A 66 11.84 5.08 -3.76
C TYR A 66 11.00 5.25 -5.02
N TYR A 67 9.79 5.79 -4.90
CA TYR A 67 8.88 5.95 -6.04
C TYR A 67 9.24 7.08 -7.00
N ASN A 68 10.15 7.98 -6.60
CA ASN A 68 10.54 9.12 -7.42
C ASN A 68 11.21 8.65 -8.72
N GLY A 69 10.70 9.12 -9.85
CA GLY A 69 11.15 8.73 -11.18
C GLY A 69 10.70 7.33 -11.64
N THR A 70 9.94 6.59 -10.83
CA THR A 70 9.32 5.35 -11.31
C THR A 70 8.18 5.67 -12.29
N VAL A 71 7.75 4.66 -13.05
CA VAL A 71 6.71 4.84 -14.07
C VAL A 71 5.51 3.92 -13.85
N PHE A 72 4.37 4.34 -14.37
CA PHE A 72 3.27 3.42 -14.64
C PHE A 72 3.62 2.60 -15.89
N HIS A 73 4.22 1.46 -15.67
CA HIS A 73 4.83 0.62 -16.71
C HIS A 73 3.88 -0.40 -17.34
N ARG A 74 2.67 -0.55 -16.81
CA ARG A 74 1.65 -1.46 -17.32
C ARG A 74 0.27 -0.87 -17.14
N VAL A 75 -0.42 -0.64 -18.26
CA VAL A 75 -1.78 -0.13 -18.29
C VAL A 75 -2.64 -1.08 -19.11
N ILE A 76 -3.62 -1.69 -18.47
CA ILE A 76 -4.64 -2.50 -19.15
C ILE A 76 -5.93 -1.70 -19.09
N ARG A 77 -6.39 -1.28 -20.26
CA ARG A 77 -7.63 -0.49 -20.40
C ARG A 77 -8.78 -1.15 -19.66
N ASP A 78 -9.56 -0.34 -18.96
CA ASP A 78 -10.73 -0.75 -18.18
C ASP A 78 -10.44 -1.80 -17.10
N LEU A 79 -9.17 -2.09 -16.77
CA LEU A 79 -8.79 -3.05 -15.76
C LEU A 79 -7.91 -2.41 -14.68
N ILE A 80 -6.65 -2.05 -14.99
CA ILE A 80 -5.69 -1.53 -14.00
C ILE A 80 -4.69 -0.53 -14.61
N VAL A 81 -4.16 0.32 -13.73
CA VAL A 81 -2.93 1.11 -13.94
C VAL A 81 -1.90 0.66 -12.92
N GLN A 82 -0.78 0.06 -13.34
CA GLN A 82 0.25 -0.52 -12.47
C GLN A 82 1.58 0.20 -12.59
N GLY A 83 2.19 0.52 -11.44
CA GLY A 83 3.47 1.25 -11.34
C GLY A 83 4.31 0.90 -10.12
N GLY A 84 5.30 1.76 -9.82
CA GLY A 84 6.08 1.71 -8.58
C GLY A 84 7.20 0.66 -8.54
N GLY A 85 7.74 0.23 -9.69
CA GLY A 85 8.82 -0.76 -9.67
C GLY A 85 9.75 -0.72 -10.88
N MET A 86 9.46 0.17 -11.84
CA MET A 86 10.27 0.34 -13.05
C MET A 86 10.66 1.81 -13.21
N VAL A 87 11.82 2.04 -13.77
CA VAL A 87 12.32 3.35 -14.20
C VAL A 87 12.66 3.29 -15.69
N LEU A 88 12.88 4.45 -16.30
CA LEU A 88 13.37 4.55 -17.66
C LEU A 88 14.90 4.61 -17.66
N GLY A 89 15.52 3.81 -18.52
CA GLY A 89 16.91 3.95 -18.90
C GLY A 89 17.11 5.01 -20.00
N ASP A 90 18.34 5.13 -20.52
CA ASP A 90 18.73 6.19 -21.47
C ASP A 90 17.92 6.16 -22.78
N ASP A 91 17.56 4.99 -23.26
CA ASP A 91 16.77 4.81 -24.49
C ASP A 91 15.26 4.62 -24.22
N ASN A 92 14.74 5.14 -23.09
CA ASN A 92 13.39 4.87 -22.60
C ASN A 92 13.11 3.37 -22.36
N GLU A 93 14.14 2.56 -22.20
CA GLU A 93 14.00 1.17 -21.84
C GLU A 93 13.45 1.04 -20.39
N LEU A 94 12.54 0.09 -20.20
CA LEU A 94 12.01 -0.19 -18.87
C LEU A 94 12.97 -1.06 -18.06
N ILE A 95 13.59 -0.46 -17.05
CA ILE A 95 14.53 -1.10 -16.14
C ILE A 95 13.85 -1.32 -14.78
N ARG A 96 13.99 -2.52 -14.21
CA ARG A 96 13.53 -2.77 -12.84
C ARG A 96 14.39 -1.97 -11.85
N LYS A 97 13.74 -1.12 -11.03
CA LYS A 97 14.43 -0.38 -9.97
C LYS A 97 14.85 -1.32 -8.86
N GLN A 98 16.16 -1.53 -8.69
CA GLN A 98 16.74 -2.40 -7.67
C GLN A 98 17.22 -1.60 -6.44
N GLU A 99 17.74 -0.40 -6.67
CA GLU A 99 18.20 0.48 -5.59
C GLU A 99 17.05 0.83 -4.65
N GLY A 100 17.24 0.59 -3.37
CA GLY A 100 16.22 0.79 -2.34
C GLY A 100 15.11 -0.25 -2.32
N LEU A 101 15.15 -1.29 -3.18
CA LEU A 101 14.17 -2.37 -3.16
C LEU A 101 14.34 -3.22 -1.90
N ARG A 102 13.25 -3.41 -1.16
CA ARG A 102 13.18 -4.18 0.07
C ARG A 102 12.67 -5.60 -0.19
N GLY A 103 12.81 -6.48 0.79
CA GLY A 103 12.26 -7.83 0.75
C GLY A 103 10.73 -7.86 0.63
N PRO A 104 10.17 -9.02 0.24
CA PRO A 104 8.73 -9.18 0.08
C PRO A 104 8.01 -9.17 1.42
N ILE A 105 6.70 -8.91 1.37
CA ILE A 105 5.81 -8.88 2.53
C ILE A 105 4.73 -9.95 2.43
N VAL A 106 4.18 -10.34 3.59
CA VAL A 106 3.02 -11.23 3.68
C VAL A 106 1.80 -10.59 3.02
N ASN A 107 1.06 -11.37 2.27
CA ASN A 107 -0.17 -10.93 1.62
C ASN A 107 -1.30 -10.76 2.66
N GLN A 108 -1.82 -9.55 2.78
CA GLN A 108 -2.93 -9.22 3.69
C GLN A 108 -4.28 -9.11 2.97
N ALA A 109 -4.43 -9.74 1.80
CA ALA A 109 -5.73 -9.77 1.13
C ALA A 109 -6.78 -10.46 1.99
N SER A 110 -8.00 -9.93 1.99
CA SER A 110 -9.11 -10.45 2.78
C SER A 110 -10.45 -10.23 2.09
N ALA A 111 -11.45 -11.01 2.46
CA ALA A 111 -12.82 -10.88 1.92
C ALA A 111 -13.47 -9.50 2.19
N ASN A 112 -12.96 -8.78 3.20
CA ASN A 112 -13.49 -7.48 3.62
C ASN A 112 -12.90 -6.29 2.84
N LEU A 113 -11.82 -6.52 2.06
CA LEU A 113 -11.17 -5.50 1.22
C LEU A 113 -11.13 -5.98 -0.23
N ARG A 114 -12.10 -5.53 -1.02
CA ARG A 114 -12.29 -5.97 -2.40
C ARG A 114 -11.62 -5.02 -3.40
N ASN A 115 -11.19 -5.58 -4.51
CA ASN A 115 -10.62 -4.84 -5.65
C ASN A 115 -11.72 -4.11 -6.44
N ARG A 116 -12.25 -3.05 -5.86
CA ARG A 116 -13.28 -2.19 -6.48
C ARG A 116 -12.62 -1.07 -7.29
N MET A 117 -13.38 -0.46 -8.19
CA MET A 117 -12.92 0.74 -8.90
C MET A 117 -12.40 1.80 -7.91
N GLY A 118 -11.21 2.34 -8.20
CA GLY A 118 -10.53 3.34 -7.38
C GLY A 118 -9.71 2.77 -6.22
N THR A 119 -9.80 1.47 -5.90
CA THR A 119 -8.94 0.88 -4.86
C THR A 119 -7.53 0.65 -5.36
N VAL A 120 -6.57 0.70 -4.42
CA VAL A 120 -5.14 0.49 -4.66
C VAL A 120 -4.73 -0.82 -4.01
N ALA A 121 -4.06 -1.70 -4.78
CA ALA A 121 -3.63 -3.01 -4.31
C ALA A 121 -2.17 -3.30 -4.66
N MET A 122 -1.53 -4.19 -3.87
CA MET A 122 -0.15 -4.62 -4.12
C MET A 122 -0.10 -5.59 -5.30
N ALA A 123 0.79 -5.30 -6.25
CA ALA A 123 1.15 -6.27 -7.29
C ALA A 123 2.07 -7.35 -6.70
N ARG A 124 1.91 -8.57 -7.20
CA ARG A 124 2.70 -9.74 -6.78
C ARG A 124 2.97 -10.69 -7.96
N THR A 125 3.88 -11.61 -7.78
CA THR A 125 4.07 -12.77 -8.68
C THR A 125 3.03 -13.87 -8.38
N ALA A 126 3.19 -15.04 -8.95
CA ALA A 126 2.35 -16.19 -8.61
C ALA A 126 2.47 -16.59 -7.13
N ALA A 127 3.64 -16.37 -6.50
CA ALA A 127 3.80 -16.62 -5.06
C ALA A 127 2.95 -15.61 -4.24
N PRO A 128 2.15 -16.07 -3.27
CA PRO A 128 1.29 -15.22 -2.46
C PRO A 128 2.01 -14.06 -1.77
N ASP A 129 3.10 -14.34 -1.07
CA ASP A 129 3.88 -13.43 -0.24
C ASP A 129 5.09 -12.87 -1.02
N SER A 130 4.86 -12.38 -2.24
CA SER A 130 5.94 -11.87 -3.11
C SER A 130 5.83 -10.37 -3.42
N ALA A 131 4.84 -9.68 -2.85
CA ALA A 131 4.69 -8.25 -3.04
C ALA A 131 5.87 -7.48 -2.43
N THR A 132 6.38 -6.47 -3.15
CA THR A 132 7.45 -5.59 -2.68
C THR A 132 7.03 -4.11 -2.76
N SER A 133 7.36 -3.42 -3.86
CA SER A 133 7.07 -1.99 -4.06
C SER A 133 5.94 -1.73 -5.04
N GLN A 134 5.70 -2.66 -6.01
CA GLN A 134 4.75 -2.41 -7.07
C GLN A 134 3.30 -2.44 -6.59
N PHE A 135 2.52 -1.50 -7.10
CA PHE A 135 1.09 -1.39 -6.81
C PHE A 135 0.29 -1.16 -8.10
N PHE A 136 -1.01 -1.38 -8.03
CA PHE A 136 -1.92 -1.02 -9.11
C PHE A 136 -3.19 -0.36 -8.58
N ILE A 137 -3.78 0.49 -9.42
CA ILE A 137 -5.06 1.14 -9.18
C ILE A 137 -6.10 0.47 -10.06
N ASN A 138 -7.21 0.06 -9.47
CA ASN A 138 -8.30 -0.61 -10.16
C ASN A 138 -9.15 0.39 -10.94
N LEU A 139 -9.36 0.16 -12.24
CA LEU A 139 -10.21 0.98 -13.11
C LEU A 139 -11.68 0.52 -13.12
N GLN A 140 -11.94 -0.68 -12.63
CA GLN A 140 -13.28 -1.27 -12.50
C GLN A 140 -13.35 -2.18 -11.26
N HIS A 141 -14.48 -2.87 -11.07
CA HIS A 141 -14.61 -3.92 -10.06
C HIS A 141 -13.98 -5.21 -10.55
N ASN A 142 -12.79 -5.54 -10.04
CA ASN A 142 -11.98 -6.69 -10.46
C ASN A 142 -12.19 -7.87 -9.52
N THR A 143 -13.38 -8.50 -9.53
CA THR A 143 -13.74 -9.60 -8.61
C THR A 143 -12.81 -10.81 -8.71
N ASN A 144 -12.11 -11.00 -9.85
CA ASN A 144 -11.12 -12.05 -10.02
C ASN A 144 -9.84 -11.80 -9.20
N PHE A 145 -9.61 -10.56 -8.73
CA PHE A 145 -8.49 -10.18 -7.88
C PHE A 145 -8.83 -10.25 -6.40
N ASP A 146 -10.10 -10.48 -6.05
CA ASP A 146 -10.55 -10.57 -4.68
C ASP A 146 -10.06 -11.85 -4.00
N TYR A 147 -9.90 -11.78 -2.69
CA TYR A 147 -9.69 -12.95 -1.86
C TYR A 147 -10.88 -13.92 -1.96
N LYS A 148 -10.60 -15.17 -2.26
CA LYS A 148 -11.57 -16.26 -2.31
C LYS A 148 -11.32 -17.29 -1.21
N ASN A 149 -10.04 -17.65 -1.02
CA ASN A 149 -9.58 -18.61 0.00
C ASN A 149 -8.06 -18.48 0.19
N GLY A 150 -7.48 -19.25 1.12
CA GLY A 150 -6.05 -19.22 1.45
C GLY A 150 -5.12 -19.97 0.49
N THR A 151 -5.59 -20.44 -0.66
CA THR A 151 -4.72 -21.07 -1.67
C THR A 151 -3.95 -20.02 -2.49
N ALA A 152 -2.86 -20.40 -3.13
CA ALA A 152 -2.06 -19.49 -3.95
C ALA A 152 -2.88 -18.77 -5.04
N ASP A 153 -3.83 -19.48 -5.65
CA ASP A 153 -4.73 -18.93 -6.69
C ASP A 153 -5.92 -18.16 -6.11
N GLY A 154 -6.32 -18.49 -4.87
CA GLY A 154 -7.49 -17.92 -4.22
C GLY A 154 -7.21 -16.74 -3.29
N ILE A 155 -5.95 -16.50 -2.91
CA ILE A 155 -5.60 -15.46 -1.94
C ILE A 155 -5.84 -14.03 -2.46
N GLY A 156 -5.84 -13.83 -3.80
CA GLY A 156 -6.08 -12.53 -4.41
C GLY A 156 -4.96 -11.51 -4.21
N TYR A 157 -5.32 -10.22 -4.29
CA TYR A 157 -4.40 -9.09 -4.18
C TYR A 157 -4.80 -8.22 -2.98
N ALA A 158 -3.82 -7.86 -2.15
CA ALA A 158 -4.04 -7.07 -0.95
C ALA A 158 -4.38 -5.61 -1.30
N VAL A 159 -5.65 -5.25 -1.19
CA VAL A 159 -6.10 -3.86 -1.26
C VAL A 159 -5.63 -3.16 0.02
N PHE A 160 -4.94 -2.01 -0.14
CA PHE A 160 -4.38 -1.28 0.99
C PHE A 160 -4.73 0.21 1.02
N GLY A 161 -5.50 0.69 0.04
CA GLY A 161 -5.95 2.08 -0.02
C GLY A 161 -6.99 2.30 -1.11
N GLN A 162 -7.38 3.56 -1.24
CA GLN A 162 -8.29 4.02 -2.28
C GLN A 162 -7.90 5.43 -2.76
N VAL A 163 -8.19 5.72 -4.01
CA VAL A 163 -8.10 7.07 -4.58
C VAL A 163 -9.24 7.90 -3.99
N THR A 164 -8.90 9.03 -3.38
CA THR A 164 -9.86 10.00 -2.81
C THR A 164 -10.04 11.21 -3.70
N ASP A 165 -9.02 11.56 -4.50
CA ASP A 165 -9.07 12.63 -5.51
C ASP A 165 -8.18 12.27 -6.71
N GLY A 166 -8.46 12.84 -7.91
CA GLY A 166 -7.70 12.57 -9.13
C GLY A 166 -8.04 11.24 -9.83
N MET A 167 -9.24 10.68 -9.59
CA MET A 167 -9.66 9.46 -10.30
C MET A 167 -9.89 9.68 -11.80
N ASP A 168 -10.11 10.91 -12.25
CA ASP A 168 -10.13 11.34 -13.64
C ASP A 168 -8.74 11.21 -14.28
N VAL A 169 -7.68 11.66 -13.60
CA VAL A 169 -6.29 11.46 -14.03
C VAL A 169 -5.99 9.97 -14.24
N ILE A 170 -6.39 9.11 -13.28
CA ILE A 170 -6.19 7.66 -13.39
C ILE A 170 -6.97 7.05 -14.56
N ARG A 171 -8.19 7.54 -14.84
CA ARG A 171 -8.96 7.09 -16.02
C ARG A 171 -8.31 7.52 -17.34
N ASP A 172 -7.74 8.71 -17.39
CA ASP A 172 -7.06 9.20 -18.58
C ASP A 172 -5.76 8.43 -18.83
N ILE A 173 -4.98 8.14 -17.78
CA ILE A 173 -3.86 7.18 -17.84
C ILE A 173 -4.37 5.81 -18.35
N GLY A 174 -5.51 5.33 -17.85
CA GLY A 174 -6.11 4.07 -18.27
C GLY A 174 -6.50 3.97 -19.75
N ARG A 175 -6.66 5.12 -20.42
CA ARG A 175 -7.00 5.21 -21.86
C ARG A 175 -5.79 5.42 -22.77
N THR A 176 -4.60 5.58 -22.20
CA THR A 176 -3.39 5.81 -22.99
C THR A 176 -3.14 4.68 -23.98
N ARG A 177 -2.44 4.99 -25.07
CA ARG A 177 -2.03 3.98 -26.05
C ARG A 177 -0.90 3.15 -25.48
N THR A 178 -1.02 1.83 -25.58
CA THR A 178 0.00 0.89 -25.13
C THR A 178 0.60 0.11 -26.27
N SER A 179 1.78 -0.48 -26.04
CA SER A 179 2.49 -1.34 -26.97
C SER A 179 3.19 -2.46 -26.22
N THR A 180 3.82 -3.39 -26.94
CA THR A 180 4.78 -4.32 -26.39
C THR A 180 6.18 -3.70 -26.49
N GLN A 181 6.88 -3.56 -25.37
CA GLN A 181 8.24 -3.02 -25.28
C GLN A 181 9.12 -3.96 -24.47
N SER A 182 10.30 -4.31 -24.97
CA SER A 182 11.26 -5.20 -24.32
C SER A 182 10.63 -6.50 -23.78
N GLY A 183 9.71 -7.10 -24.56
CA GLY A 183 8.97 -8.31 -24.18
C GLY A 183 7.85 -8.13 -23.17
N ARG A 184 7.58 -6.90 -22.71
CA ARG A 184 6.50 -6.55 -21.77
C ARG A 184 5.30 -6.02 -22.55
N GLN A 185 4.13 -6.57 -22.29
CA GLN A 185 2.87 -6.15 -22.88
C GLN A 185 2.23 -5.00 -22.09
N ASN A 186 1.37 -4.23 -22.79
CA ASN A 186 0.57 -3.16 -22.20
C ASN A 186 1.41 -2.03 -21.57
N VAL A 187 2.56 -1.73 -22.15
CA VAL A 187 3.42 -0.59 -21.76
C VAL A 187 2.89 0.68 -22.44
N PRO A 188 2.65 1.77 -21.70
CA PRO A 188 2.33 3.07 -22.30
C PRO A 188 3.37 3.47 -23.34
N ARG A 189 2.90 3.96 -24.52
CA ARG A 189 3.82 4.43 -25.57
C ARG A 189 4.57 5.69 -25.14
N ASP A 190 3.85 6.60 -24.50
CA ASP A 190 4.40 7.79 -23.88
C ASP A 190 4.57 7.49 -22.40
N PRO A 191 5.78 7.60 -21.85
CA PRO A 191 6.05 7.24 -20.47
C PRO A 191 5.25 8.10 -19.48
N ILE A 192 4.61 7.46 -18.51
CA ILE A 192 3.86 8.12 -17.44
C ILE A 192 4.67 8.02 -16.16
N ILE A 193 5.27 9.16 -15.77
CA ILE A 193 6.26 9.22 -14.68
C ILE A 193 5.55 9.53 -13.36
N ILE A 194 5.86 8.79 -12.31
CA ILE A 194 5.59 9.15 -10.93
C ILE A 194 6.74 10.05 -10.49
N ARG A 195 6.48 11.37 -10.40
CA ARG A 195 7.49 12.37 -10.02
C ARG A 195 7.84 12.24 -8.56
N SER A 196 6.83 12.10 -7.72
CA SER A 196 6.97 11.85 -6.28
C SER A 196 5.73 11.18 -5.71
N ILE A 197 5.89 10.54 -4.54
CA ILE A 197 4.78 10.21 -3.65
C ILE A 197 5.12 10.80 -2.29
N THR A 198 4.26 11.67 -1.76
CA THR A 198 4.47 12.35 -0.49
C THR A 198 3.32 12.10 0.47
N ARG A 199 3.63 11.98 1.77
CA ARG A 199 2.60 11.85 2.80
C ARG A 199 1.99 13.23 3.07
N VAL A 200 0.66 13.27 3.16
CA VAL A 200 -0.06 14.45 3.64
C VAL A 200 0.03 14.46 5.16
N GLU A 201 0.64 15.49 5.71
CA GLU A 201 0.64 15.67 7.17
C GLU A 201 -0.75 16.06 7.63
N PRO A 202 -1.24 15.51 8.77
CA PRO A 202 -2.49 15.97 9.36
C PRO A 202 -2.37 17.47 9.65
N ASN A 203 -3.38 18.26 9.26
CA ASN A 203 -3.45 19.65 9.71
C ASN A 203 -3.41 19.65 11.24
N GLN A 204 -2.42 20.33 11.81
CA GLN A 204 -2.29 20.58 13.25
C GLN A 204 -3.41 21.49 13.72
#